data_542dc66ef1f56973be09e40b9dbaced7
#
_entry.id   542dc66ef1f56973be09e40b9dbaced7
#
_cell.length_a   1.000
_cell.length_b   1.000
_cell.length_c   1.000
_cell.angle_alpha   90.00
_cell.angle_beta   90.00
_cell.angle_gamma   90.00
#
_symmetry.space_group_name_H-M   'P 1'
#
loop_
_entity.id
_entity.type
_entity.pdbx_description
1 polymer ?
#
loop_
_entity_poly.entity_id
_entity_poly.type
_entity_poly.pdbx_seq_one_letter_code
_entity_poly.pdbx_strand_id
1 'polypeptide(L)'
;MTDFLWAAFELFITFFENLTVCHFICRFLKLDLKSRKGIILYLIGCVSFSVIVTVINNFTLYEGVYGLIYTVMFFAYSLFLPGSVIKKAFAAILANIVIVCTNALVTSTISAASGNAVAEILGTHTLERVIAVLSVQILLIYIFGIILKITADKDVALRSSEWLLILSVFVVSFVSITFIHMSQLYSDYNENQTRILLIAELGLVIINLICFYMTVAMSKSNRQATLLKLEKQQQEYRIKYAETIKNQYEETARLRHDMKQNFEVLTMLSDEKKYDEIGVFLKQCKNEISNIDVCIDVGNVFINAILNTKISIARNHDINFVFTGSKQLDGVADIDMCNLLGNILDNAIENCSASPDAHKSIICNFSGDEYKIMIYVSNTIEKSVLLENHSLKTSKSRLQGHGYGIKTIKQIAEKYNGSADFYEKDNMFVCCVMLYRDF
;
A
#
# COMPACT_ATOMS: atom_id res chain seq x y z
N MET A 1 -51.49 24.63 20.31
CA MET A 1 -51.29 24.24 18.90
C MET A 1 -52.28 23.09 18.63
N THR A 2 -53.07 23.10 17.56
CA THR A 2 -53.96 21.97 17.30
C THR A 2 -53.17 20.72 17.01
N ASP A 3 -53.67 19.53 17.38
CA ASP A 3 -52.95 18.25 17.21
C ASP A 3 -52.52 18.05 15.75
N PHE A 4 -53.29 18.57 14.81
CA PHE A 4 -52.95 18.56 13.38
C PHE A 4 -51.69 19.38 13.07
N LEU A 5 -51.54 20.58 13.62
CA LEU A 5 -50.35 21.42 13.40
C LEU A 5 -49.09 20.78 14.00
N TRP A 6 -49.28 20.07 15.12
CA TRP A 6 -48.18 19.36 15.77
C TRP A 6 -47.73 18.15 14.92
N ALA A 7 -48.66 17.33 14.46
CA ALA A 7 -48.36 16.21 13.59
C ALA A 7 -47.66 16.66 12.29
N ALA A 8 -48.11 17.77 11.70
CA ALA A 8 -47.47 18.36 10.52
C ALA A 8 -46.05 18.84 10.80
N PHE A 9 -45.82 19.44 11.97
CA PHE A 9 -44.51 19.88 12.40
C PHE A 9 -43.55 18.67 12.58
N GLU A 10 -43.98 17.60 13.24
CA GLU A 10 -43.16 16.40 13.43
C GLU A 10 -42.83 15.72 12.11
N LEU A 11 -43.78 15.60 11.18
CA LEU A 11 -43.54 15.08 9.83
C LEU A 11 -42.50 15.92 9.09
N PHE A 12 -42.61 17.23 9.16
CA PHE A 12 -41.66 18.15 8.52
C PHE A 12 -40.27 17.98 9.09
N ILE A 13 -40.12 17.91 10.40
CA ILE A 13 -38.81 17.74 11.09
C ILE A 13 -38.23 16.38 10.73
N THR A 14 -39.00 15.31 10.79
CA THR A 14 -38.55 13.96 10.40
C THR A 14 -38.04 13.94 8.95
N PHE A 15 -38.75 14.59 8.05
CA PHE A 15 -38.31 14.70 6.66
C PHE A 15 -37.00 15.48 6.54
N PHE A 16 -36.86 16.59 7.25
CA PHE A 16 -35.67 17.45 7.20
C PHE A 16 -34.44 16.76 7.78
N GLU A 17 -34.60 16.03 8.89
CA GLU A 17 -33.53 15.22 9.49
C GLU A 17 -33.05 14.16 8.52
N ASN A 18 -33.95 13.38 7.93
CA ASN A 18 -33.62 12.35 6.96
C ASN A 18 -32.97 12.91 5.69
N LEU A 19 -33.37 14.10 5.25
CA LEU A 19 -32.73 14.82 4.15
C LEU A 19 -31.25 15.13 4.49
N THR A 20 -31.02 15.64 5.71
CA THR A 20 -29.68 16.01 6.20
C THR A 20 -28.76 14.78 6.29
N VAL A 21 -29.27 13.67 6.83
CA VAL A 21 -28.56 12.41 6.94
C VAL A 21 -28.25 11.81 5.56
N CYS A 22 -29.24 11.77 4.68
CA CYS A 22 -29.04 11.27 3.32
C CYS A 22 -28.01 12.10 2.58
N HIS A 23 -28.04 13.42 2.71
CA HIS A 23 -27.05 14.32 2.14
C HIS A 23 -25.64 14.02 2.67
N PHE A 24 -25.51 13.83 3.98
CA PHE A 24 -24.23 13.45 4.60
C PHE A 24 -23.70 12.13 4.02
N ILE A 25 -24.49 11.05 4.03
CA ILE A 25 -24.06 9.73 3.55
C ILE A 25 -23.66 9.79 2.07
N CYS A 26 -24.44 10.44 1.21
CA CYS A 26 -24.15 10.58 -0.20
C CYS A 26 -22.84 11.35 -0.46
N ARG A 27 -22.65 12.47 0.23
CA ARG A 27 -21.43 13.28 0.09
C ARG A 27 -20.21 12.59 0.66
N PHE A 28 -20.34 11.95 1.81
CA PHE A 28 -19.26 11.20 2.44
C PHE A 28 -18.75 10.05 1.55
N LEU A 29 -19.66 9.34 0.89
CA LEU A 29 -19.35 8.27 -0.05
C LEU A 29 -19.05 8.78 -1.48
N LYS A 30 -18.98 10.10 -1.67
CA LYS A 30 -18.63 10.76 -2.94
C LYS A 30 -19.58 10.39 -4.09
N LEU A 31 -20.88 10.30 -3.82
CA LEU A 31 -21.89 10.16 -4.87
C LEU A 31 -21.87 11.39 -5.79
N ASP A 32 -21.82 11.15 -7.09
CA ASP A 32 -21.89 12.23 -8.09
C ASP A 32 -23.33 12.73 -8.24
N LEU A 33 -23.65 13.82 -7.54
CA LEU A 33 -24.95 14.47 -7.58
C LEU A 33 -25.20 15.28 -8.87
N LYS A 34 -24.25 15.30 -9.83
CA LYS A 34 -24.46 15.90 -11.15
C LYS A 34 -25.02 14.89 -12.16
N SER A 35 -24.82 13.60 -11.90
CA SER A 35 -25.32 12.52 -12.75
C SER A 35 -26.82 12.26 -12.49
N ARG A 36 -27.60 11.93 -13.54
CA ARG A 36 -29.01 11.54 -13.39
C ARG A 36 -29.21 10.38 -12.41
N LYS A 37 -28.31 9.37 -12.47
CA LYS A 37 -28.36 8.22 -11.55
C LYS A 37 -28.12 8.65 -10.11
N GLY A 38 -27.17 9.55 -9.87
CA GLY A 38 -26.87 10.05 -8.53
C GLY A 38 -28.02 10.84 -7.94
N ILE A 39 -28.66 11.71 -8.72
CA ILE A 39 -29.87 12.44 -8.28
C ILE A 39 -31.01 11.48 -7.91
N ILE A 40 -31.28 10.47 -8.75
CA ILE A 40 -32.31 9.48 -8.49
C ILE A 40 -32.04 8.71 -7.19
N LEU A 41 -30.81 8.22 -7.00
CA LEU A 41 -30.43 7.52 -5.78
C LEU A 41 -30.57 8.41 -4.54
N TYR A 42 -30.17 9.68 -4.63
CA TYR A 42 -30.34 10.64 -3.56
C TYR A 42 -31.80 10.83 -3.16
N LEU A 43 -32.68 11.05 -4.16
CA LEU A 43 -34.12 11.22 -3.93
C LEU A 43 -34.78 9.96 -3.35
N ILE A 44 -34.39 8.78 -3.86
CA ILE A 44 -34.86 7.50 -3.30
C ILE A 44 -34.47 7.40 -1.83
N GLY A 45 -33.21 7.73 -1.48
CA GLY A 45 -32.75 7.73 -0.11
C GLY A 45 -33.56 8.64 0.79
N CYS A 46 -33.74 9.90 0.39
CA CYS A 46 -34.53 10.87 1.16
C CYS A 46 -35.97 10.41 1.41
N VAL A 47 -36.65 9.92 0.38
CA VAL A 47 -38.03 9.45 0.48
C VAL A 47 -38.13 8.16 1.30
N SER A 48 -37.26 7.17 1.03
CA SER A 48 -37.31 5.89 1.72
C SER A 48 -37.01 6.07 3.23
N PHE A 49 -36.03 6.88 3.59
CA PHE A 49 -35.74 7.16 5.00
C PHE A 49 -36.95 7.81 5.68
N SER A 50 -37.52 8.86 5.06
CA SER A 50 -38.64 9.56 5.66
C SER A 50 -39.84 8.66 5.86
N VAL A 51 -40.17 7.82 4.86
CA VAL A 51 -41.31 6.89 4.96
C VAL A 51 -41.05 5.84 6.05
N ILE A 52 -39.91 5.20 6.02
CA ILE A 52 -39.58 4.14 6.96
C ILE A 52 -39.55 4.68 8.40
N VAL A 53 -38.89 5.82 8.65
CA VAL A 53 -38.83 6.45 9.98
C VAL A 53 -40.23 6.84 10.47
N THR A 54 -41.08 7.44 9.62
CA THR A 54 -42.44 7.80 9.98
C THR A 54 -43.27 6.55 10.34
N VAL A 55 -43.11 5.45 9.59
CA VAL A 55 -43.79 4.18 9.91
C VAL A 55 -43.30 3.62 11.24
N ILE A 56 -41.98 3.59 11.47
CA ILE A 56 -41.38 3.05 12.68
C ILE A 56 -41.81 3.86 13.91
N ASN A 57 -41.88 5.19 13.82
CA ASN A 57 -42.28 6.06 14.94
C ASN A 57 -43.75 5.83 15.38
N ASN A 58 -44.57 5.14 14.58
CA ASN A 58 -45.93 4.73 14.99
C ASN A 58 -45.94 3.47 15.87
N PHE A 59 -44.80 2.75 15.98
CA PHE A 59 -44.69 1.57 16.86
C PHE A 59 -44.07 1.98 18.17
N THR A 60 -44.59 1.53 19.29
CA THR A 60 -44.01 1.71 20.63
C THR A 60 -42.89 0.70 20.85
N LEU A 61 -41.73 0.92 20.20
CA LEU A 61 -40.56 0.07 20.40
C LEU A 61 -39.68 0.64 21.50
N TYR A 62 -38.85 -0.24 22.10
CA TYR A 62 -37.82 0.18 23.02
C TYR A 62 -36.80 1.09 22.30
N GLU A 63 -36.46 2.24 22.84
CA GLU A 63 -35.67 3.28 22.16
C GLU A 63 -34.34 2.79 21.61
N GLY A 64 -33.64 1.87 22.29
CA GLY A 64 -32.40 1.27 21.79
C GLY A 64 -32.57 0.49 20.49
N VAL A 65 -33.77 -0.02 20.21
CA VAL A 65 -34.08 -0.75 18.98
C VAL A 65 -34.16 0.18 17.77
N TYR A 66 -34.66 1.41 17.96
CA TYR A 66 -34.71 2.43 16.89
C TYR A 66 -33.32 2.71 16.33
N GLY A 67 -32.34 2.93 17.19
CA GLY A 67 -30.96 3.21 16.75
C GLY A 67 -30.36 2.07 15.92
N LEU A 68 -30.66 0.80 16.28
CA LEU A 68 -30.20 -0.34 15.53
C LEU A 68 -30.90 -0.42 14.15
N ILE A 69 -32.20 -0.21 14.11
CA ILE A 69 -32.98 -0.21 12.86
C ILE A 69 -32.48 0.89 11.91
N TYR A 70 -32.26 2.11 12.43
CA TYR A 70 -31.74 3.21 11.62
C TYR A 70 -30.33 2.91 11.09
N THR A 71 -29.45 2.33 11.89
CA THR A 71 -28.13 1.93 11.42
C THR A 71 -28.20 0.91 10.29
N VAL A 72 -29.06 -0.11 10.42
CA VAL A 72 -29.27 -1.13 9.37
C VAL A 72 -29.85 -0.50 8.10
N MET A 73 -30.82 0.39 8.24
CA MET A 73 -31.43 1.12 7.12
C MET A 73 -30.40 1.98 6.37
N PHE A 74 -29.58 2.76 7.09
CA PHE A 74 -28.54 3.60 6.50
C PHE A 74 -27.46 2.75 5.82
N PHE A 75 -27.09 1.62 6.42
CA PHE A 75 -26.13 0.70 5.83
C PHE A 75 -26.69 0.05 4.55
N ALA A 76 -27.91 -0.47 4.59
CA ALA A 76 -28.56 -1.08 3.43
C ALA A 76 -28.62 -0.11 2.24
N TYR A 77 -29.02 1.15 2.49
CA TYR A 77 -28.99 2.18 1.47
C TYR A 77 -27.58 2.46 0.95
N SER A 78 -26.58 2.53 1.84
CA SER A 78 -25.19 2.81 1.47
C SER A 78 -24.59 1.74 0.54
N LEU A 79 -25.12 0.51 0.53
CA LEU A 79 -24.68 -0.56 -0.37
C LEU A 79 -24.86 -0.20 -1.85
N PHE A 80 -25.87 0.62 -2.19
CA PHE A 80 -26.11 1.12 -3.55
C PHE A 80 -25.20 2.28 -3.94
N LEU A 81 -24.44 2.85 -2.99
CA LEU A 81 -23.56 3.99 -3.22
C LEU A 81 -22.12 3.54 -3.52
N PRO A 82 -21.27 4.41 -4.09
CA PRO A 82 -19.86 4.09 -4.36
C PRO A 82 -19.07 3.91 -3.06
N GLY A 83 -17.94 3.19 -3.13
CA GLY A 83 -16.99 3.04 -2.02
C GLY A 83 -16.88 1.62 -1.47
N SER A 84 -15.87 1.39 -0.62
CA SER A 84 -15.65 0.09 0.04
C SER A 84 -16.70 -0.17 1.12
N VAL A 85 -16.98 -1.45 1.39
CA VAL A 85 -17.97 -1.87 2.40
C VAL A 85 -17.66 -1.28 3.78
N ILE A 86 -16.38 -1.20 4.16
CA ILE A 86 -15.95 -0.62 5.43
C ILE A 86 -16.34 0.87 5.52
N LYS A 87 -16.12 1.65 4.45
CA LYS A 87 -16.52 3.07 4.42
C LYS A 87 -18.04 3.25 4.48
N LYS A 88 -18.80 2.36 3.85
CA LYS A 88 -20.26 2.36 3.87
C LYS A 88 -20.80 2.06 5.27
N ALA A 89 -20.27 1.03 5.93
CA ALA A 89 -20.60 0.70 7.30
C ALA A 89 -20.24 1.86 8.25
N PHE A 90 -19.05 2.44 8.09
CA PHE A 90 -18.63 3.59 8.87
C PHE A 90 -19.58 4.79 8.71
N ALA A 91 -19.96 5.14 7.47
CA ALA A 91 -20.86 6.26 7.21
C ALA A 91 -22.22 6.07 7.88
N ALA A 92 -22.78 4.86 7.81
CA ALA A 92 -24.06 4.52 8.41
C ALA A 92 -24.04 4.58 9.95
N ILE A 93 -23.04 3.98 10.55
CA ILE A 93 -22.83 3.97 12.00
C ILE A 93 -22.56 5.38 12.53
N LEU A 94 -21.66 6.11 11.86
CA LEU A 94 -21.35 7.48 12.24
C LEU A 94 -22.55 8.40 12.16
N ALA A 95 -23.36 8.31 11.09
CA ALA A 95 -24.56 9.11 10.95
C ALA A 95 -25.52 8.88 12.14
N ASN A 96 -25.79 7.63 12.50
CA ASN A 96 -26.65 7.29 13.62
C ASN A 96 -26.08 7.76 14.98
N ILE A 97 -24.79 7.56 15.22
CA ILE A 97 -24.10 8.01 16.44
C ILE A 97 -24.25 9.53 16.60
N VAL A 98 -24.00 10.29 15.53
CA VAL A 98 -24.10 11.76 15.56
C VAL A 98 -25.52 12.20 15.87
N ILE A 99 -26.54 11.57 15.29
CA ILE A 99 -27.95 11.86 15.57
C ILE A 99 -28.25 11.64 17.04
N VAL A 100 -28.00 10.44 17.57
CA VAL A 100 -28.32 10.07 18.94
C VAL A 100 -27.56 10.92 19.95
N CYS A 101 -26.24 11.11 19.75
CA CYS A 101 -25.43 11.95 20.64
C CYS A 101 -25.91 13.42 20.64
N THR A 102 -26.29 13.96 19.47
CA THR A 102 -26.77 15.33 19.37
C THR A 102 -28.14 15.49 20.05
N ASN A 103 -29.06 14.54 19.85
CA ASN A 103 -30.36 14.52 20.51
C ASN A 103 -30.19 14.43 22.03
N ALA A 104 -29.42 13.49 22.54
CA ALA A 104 -29.14 13.32 23.97
C ALA A 104 -28.58 14.62 24.60
N LEU A 105 -27.54 15.17 23.97
CA LEU A 105 -26.88 16.37 24.47
C LEU A 105 -27.83 17.58 24.55
N VAL A 106 -28.61 17.81 23.51
CA VAL A 106 -29.54 18.95 23.43
C VAL A 106 -30.66 18.79 24.46
N THR A 107 -31.27 17.60 24.56
CA THR A 107 -32.35 17.34 25.52
C THR A 107 -31.85 17.43 26.98
N SER A 108 -30.68 16.88 27.29
CA SER A 108 -30.04 17.02 28.62
C SER A 108 -29.69 18.50 28.95
N THR A 109 -29.27 19.26 27.92
CA THR A 109 -28.96 20.69 28.12
C THR A 109 -30.21 21.52 28.46
N ILE A 110 -31.29 21.26 27.71
CA ILE A 110 -32.58 21.96 27.98
C ILE A 110 -33.17 21.53 29.32
N SER A 111 -33.12 20.23 29.66
CA SER A 111 -33.52 19.71 30.95
C SER A 111 -32.77 20.38 32.11
N ALA A 112 -31.45 20.49 32.01
CA ALA A 112 -30.63 21.16 33.02
C ALA A 112 -30.91 22.67 33.13
N ALA A 113 -31.38 23.30 32.05
CA ALA A 113 -31.68 24.73 32.02
C ALA A 113 -33.12 25.07 32.52
N SER A 114 -34.10 24.24 32.15
CA SER A 114 -35.52 24.43 32.49
C SER A 114 -35.91 23.83 33.84
N GLY A 115 -35.13 22.87 34.35
CA GLY A 115 -35.48 22.09 35.54
C GLY A 115 -36.53 21.00 35.29
N ASN A 116 -37.01 20.86 34.04
CA ASN A 116 -37.98 19.85 33.64
C ASN A 116 -37.31 18.51 33.35
N ALA A 117 -37.96 17.39 33.66
CA ALA A 117 -37.42 16.06 33.33
C ALA A 117 -37.29 15.85 31.79
N VAL A 118 -36.25 15.12 31.38
CA VAL A 118 -36.05 14.80 29.94
C VAL A 118 -37.31 14.16 29.36
N ALA A 119 -37.96 13.25 30.09
CA ALA A 119 -39.18 12.59 29.68
C ALA A 119 -40.34 13.56 29.41
N GLU A 120 -40.47 14.64 30.20
CA GLU A 120 -41.49 15.68 30.01
C GLU A 120 -41.20 16.50 28.75
N ILE A 121 -39.94 16.87 28.50
CA ILE A 121 -39.55 17.62 27.31
C ILE A 121 -39.85 16.82 26.05
N LEU A 122 -39.63 15.51 26.05
CA LEU A 122 -39.87 14.64 24.90
C LEU A 122 -41.35 14.26 24.74
N GLY A 123 -42.09 14.13 25.84
CA GLY A 123 -43.46 13.63 25.88
C GLY A 123 -44.55 14.68 25.68
N THR A 124 -44.26 15.97 25.78
CA THR A 124 -45.26 17.05 25.81
C THR A 124 -45.13 17.99 24.61
N HIS A 125 -46.27 18.58 24.20
CA HIS A 125 -46.33 19.56 23.10
C HIS A 125 -45.92 20.96 23.62
N THR A 126 -44.68 21.11 24.09
CA THR A 126 -44.15 22.31 24.72
C THR A 126 -43.25 23.13 23.80
N LEU A 127 -43.00 24.37 24.17
CA LEU A 127 -42.02 25.25 23.51
C LEU A 127 -40.61 24.68 23.61
N GLU A 128 -40.26 24.06 24.73
CA GLU A 128 -38.95 23.43 25.00
C GLU A 128 -38.68 22.32 24.00
N ARG A 129 -39.69 21.48 23.66
CA ARG A 129 -39.55 20.46 22.62
C ARG A 129 -39.27 21.09 21.27
N VAL A 130 -39.97 22.15 20.89
CA VAL A 130 -39.72 22.84 19.61
C VAL A 130 -38.28 23.37 19.56
N ILE A 131 -37.84 24.02 20.65
CA ILE A 131 -36.47 24.52 20.75
C ILE A 131 -35.45 23.37 20.67
N ALA A 132 -35.70 22.26 21.36
CA ALA A 132 -34.83 21.07 21.31
C ALA A 132 -34.66 20.56 19.90
N VAL A 133 -35.77 20.29 19.23
CA VAL A 133 -35.77 19.70 17.88
C VAL A 133 -35.11 20.63 16.86
N LEU A 134 -35.38 21.93 16.90
CA LEU A 134 -34.73 22.89 15.98
C LEU A 134 -33.22 23.02 16.26
N SER A 135 -32.83 23.03 17.54
CA SER A 135 -31.41 23.05 17.91
C SER A 135 -30.65 21.83 17.43
N VAL A 136 -31.26 20.66 17.56
CA VAL A 136 -30.70 19.40 17.01
C VAL A 136 -30.46 19.53 15.51
N GLN A 137 -31.42 20.02 14.74
CA GLN A 137 -31.28 20.14 13.26
C GLN A 137 -30.12 21.08 12.88
N ILE A 138 -29.98 22.21 13.55
CA ILE A 138 -28.89 23.16 13.31
C ILE A 138 -27.54 22.50 13.61
N LEU A 139 -27.42 21.81 14.76
CA LEU A 139 -26.21 21.15 15.17
C LEU A 139 -25.84 19.99 14.23
N LEU A 140 -26.81 19.19 13.77
CA LEU A 140 -26.59 18.10 12.81
C LEU A 140 -25.98 18.62 11.50
N ILE A 141 -26.56 19.70 10.93
CA ILE A 141 -26.04 20.30 9.69
C ILE A 141 -24.60 20.77 9.91
N TYR A 142 -24.32 21.42 11.05
CA TYR A 142 -23.01 21.94 11.36
C TYR A 142 -21.96 20.82 11.56
N ILE A 143 -22.29 19.79 12.36
CA ILE A 143 -21.41 18.65 12.64
C ILE A 143 -21.12 17.86 11.35
N PHE A 144 -22.14 17.51 10.58
CA PHE A 144 -21.95 16.81 9.30
C PHE A 144 -21.16 17.66 8.29
N GLY A 145 -21.38 18.97 8.26
CA GLY A 145 -20.60 19.90 7.45
C GLY A 145 -19.12 19.90 7.80
N ILE A 146 -18.77 19.90 9.08
CA ILE A 146 -17.39 19.82 9.57
C ILE A 146 -16.76 18.47 9.16
N ILE A 147 -17.45 17.35 9.41
CA ILE A 147 -16.97 16.02 9.07
C ILE A 147 -16.71 15.92 7.57
N LEU A 148 -17.63 16.39 6.72
CA LEU A 148 -17.48 16.40 5.28
C LEU A 148 -16.30 17.26 4.83
N LYS A 149 -16.11 18.44 5.44
CA LYS A 149 -14.98 19.33 5.12
C LYS A 149 -13.64 18.68 5.44
N ILE A 150 -13.52 18.01 6.59
CA ILE A 150 -12.30 17.31 7.00
C ILE A 150 -12.02 16.11 6.09
N THR A 151 -13.04 15.32 5.76
CA THR A 151 -12.89 14.11 4.94
C THR A 151 -12.79 14.39 3.44
N ALA A 152 -13.14 15.60 2.98
CA ALA A 152 -12.96 16.03 1.60
C ALA A 152 -11.51 16.39 1.27
N ASP A 153 -10.67 16.66 2.25
CA ASP A 153 -9.25 16.96 2.06
C ASP A 153 -8.54 15.76 1.41
N LYS A 154 -7.94 15.99 0.22
CA LYS A 154 -7.21 14.96 -0.55
C LYS A 154 -6.02 14.40 0.21
N ASP A 155 -5.50 15.17 1.16
CA ASP A 155 -4.36 14.77 1.98
C ASP A 155 -4.73 13.83 3.13
N VAL A 156 -6.02 13.69 3.42
CA VAL A 156 -6.55 12.77 4.43
C VAL A 156 -6.98 11.47 3.76
N ALA A 157 -6.08 10.51 3.67
CA ALA A 157 -6.37 9.15 3.21
C ALA A 157 -6.21 8.15 4.36
N LEU A 158 -7.24 8.05 5.20
CA LEU A 158 -7.26 7.11 6.33
C LEU A 158 -7.20 5.66 5.83
N ARG A 159 -6.36 4.85 6.47
CA ARG A 159 -6.30 3.39 6.25
C ARG A 159 -7.49 2.71 6.90
N SER A 160 -7.80 1.49 6.46
CA SER A 160 -8.92 0.71 7.05
C SER A 160 -8.77 0.50 8.57
N SER A 161 -7.54 0.34 9.08
CA SER A 161 -7.26 0.23 10.51
C SER A 161 -7.54 1.52 11.28
N GLU A 162 -7.26 2.68 10.70
CA GLU A 162 -7.54 3.99 11.30
C GLU A 162 -9.06 4.25 11.37
N TRP A 163 -9.80 3.86 10.32
CA TRP A 163 -11.27 3.88 10.34
C TRP A 163 -11.85 2.99 11.44
N LEU A 164 -11.33 1.77 11.61
CA LEU A 164 -11.77 0.85 12.66
C LEU A 164 -11.48 1.40 14.07
N LEU A 165 -10.34 2.04 14.27
CA LEU A 165 -10.00 2.65 15.56
C LEU A 165 -10.95 3.80 15.90
N ILE A 166 -11.21 4.71 14.97
CA ILE A 166 -12.19 5.78 15.16
C ILE A 166 -13.55 5.18 15.51
N LEU A 167 -13.99 4.18 14.71
CA LEU A 167 -15.28 3.54 14.92
C LEU A 167 -15.40 2.91 16.30
N SER A 168 -14.37 2.25 16.80
CA SER A 168 -14.40 1.61 18.13
C SER A 168 -14.61 2.63 19.24
N VAL A 169 -13.93 3.77 19.18
CA VAL A 169 -14.10 4.86 20.16
C VAL A 169 -15.52 5.44 20.09
N PHE A 170 -16.02 5.70 18.87
CA PHE A 170 -17.36 6.22 18.68
C PHE A 170 -18.45 5.25 19.18
N VAL A 171 -18.30 3.95 18.94
CA VAL A 171 -19.27 2.94 19.42
C VAL A 171 -19.28 2.87 20.94
N VAL A 172 -18.13 2.88 21.60
CA VAL A 172 -18.07 2.87 23.07
C VAL A 172 -18.74 4.12 23.63
N SER A 173 -18.41 5.30 23.08
CA SER A 173 -19.04 6.55 23.52
C SER A 173 -20.54 6.58 23.25
N PHE A 174 -20.99 6.04 22.13
CA PHE A 174 -22.40 5.91 21.78
C PHE A 174 -23.16 5.07 22.82
N VAL A 175 -22.64 3.89 23.16
CA VAL A 175 -23.25 3.01 24.17
C VAL A 175 -23.32 3.73 25.52
N SER A 176 -22.25 4.44 25.90
CA SER A 176 -22.21 5.18 27.18
C SER A 176 -23.22 6.32 27.20
N ILE A 177 -23.31 7.13 26.13
CA ILE A 177 -24.27 8.25 26.03
C ILE A 177 -25.70 7.72 26.01
N THR A 178 -25.97 6.66 25.25
CA THR A 178 -27.29 6.04 25.20
C THR A 178 -27.70 5.53 26.59
N PHE A 179 -26.78 4.91 27.33
CA PHE A 179 -27.06 4.44 28.69
C PHE A 179 -27.36 5.60 29.66
N ILE A 180 -26.57 6.69 29.60
CA ILE A 180 -26.82 7.90 30.41
C ILE A 180 -28.20 8.49 30.08
N HIS A 181 -28.49 8.64 28.77
CA HIS A 181 -29.77 9.21 28.34
C HIS A 181 -30.97 8.37 28.75
N MET A 182 -30.86 7.02 28.60
CA MET A 182 -31.90 6.11 29.11
C MET A 182 -32.09 6.22 30.61
N SER A 183 -30.99 6.33 31.36
CA SER A 183 -31.06 6.53 32.78
C SER A 183 -31.84 7.82 33.15
N GLN A 184 -31.64 8.91 32.41
CA GLN A 184 -32.38 10.18 32.59
C GLN A 184 -33.86 10.08 32.26
N LEU A 185 -34.25 9.21 31.30
CA LEU A 185 -35.63 8.99 30.87
C LEU A 185 -36.45 8.16 31.89
N TYR A 186 -35.81 7.21 32.56
CA TYR A 186 -36.49 6.24 33.41
C TYR A 186 -36.30 6.41 34.92
N SER A 187 -35.53 7.42 35.31
CA SER A 187 -35.25 7.71 36.75
C SER A 187 -35.52 9.18 37.06
N ASP A 188 -36.08 9.40 38.22
CA ASP A 188 -36.28 10.76 38.75
C ASP A 188 -34.96 11.32 39.30
N TYR A 189 -34.27 12.10 38.48
CA TYR A 189 -33.03 12.79 38.87
C TYR A 189 -33.34 14.19 39.40
N ASN A 190 -32.61 14.58 40.46
CA ASN A 190 -32.61 15.96 40.90
C ASN A 190 -31.75 16.84 39.97
N GLU A 191 -31.92 18.18 40.04
CA GLU A 191 -31.21 19.13 39.18
C GLU A 191 -29.70 18.97 39.19
N ASN A 192 -29.07 18.68 40.33
CA ASN A 192 -27.63 18.47 40.44
C ASN A 192 -27.17 17.19 39.73
N GLN A 193 -27.94 16.11 39.83
CA GLN A 193 -27.64 14.85 39.14
C GLN A 193 -27.74 15.03 37.62
N THR A 194 -28.75 15.69 37.11
CA THR A 194 -28.90 16.00 35.68
C THR A 194 -27.72 16.82 35.17
N ARG A 195 -27.23 17.79 35.91
CA ARG A 195 -26.05 18.59 35.57
C ARG A 195 -24.77 17.74 35.53
N ILE A 196 -24.58 16.80 36.44
CA ILE A 196 -23.42 15.88 36.46
C ILE A 196 -23.46 14.97 35.22
N LEU A 197 -24.62 14.41 34.88
CA LEU A 197 -24.79 13.57 33.71
C LEU A 197 -24.54 14.34 32.40
N LEU A 198 -25.00 15.59 32.31
CA LEU A 198 -24.70 16.48 31.19
C LEU A 198 -23.19 16.72 31.02
N ILE A 199 -22.47 16.95 32.11
CA ILE A 199 -21.01 17.12 32.07
C ILE A 199 -20.33 15.83 31.56
N ALA A 200 -20.82 14.64 31.94
CA ALA A 200 -20.30 13.36 31.47
C ALA A 200 -20.55 13.17 29.96
N GLU A 201 -21.76 13.50 29.47
CA GLU A 201 -22.09 13.47 28.04
C GLU A 201 -21.19 14.43 27.23
N LEU A 202 -21.02 15.67 27.69
CA LEU A 202 -20.11 16.64 27.07
C LEU A 202 -18.67 16.13 27.02
N GLY A 203 -18.20 15.51 28.11
CA GLY A 203 -16.87 14.90 28.18
C GLY A 203 -16.67 13.80 27.11
N LEU A 204 -17.66 12.95 26.94
CA LEU A 204 -17.62 11.89 25.90
C LEU A 204 -17.60 12.48 24.47
N VAL A 205 -18.39 13.53 24.21
CA VAL A 205 -18.38 14.21 22.91
C VAL A 205 -17.01 14.86 22.64
N ILE A 206 -16.44 15.53 23.64
CA ILE A 206 -15.09 16.14 23.51
C ILE A 206 -14.03 15.08 23.24
N ILE A 207 -14.06 13.94 23.93
CA ILE A 207 -13.13 12.82 23.69
C ILE A 207 -13.24 12.33 22.23
N ASN A 208 -14.46 12.18 21.72
CA ASN A 208 -14.67 11.77 20.32
C ASN A 208 -14.08 12.78 19.34
N LEU A 209 -14.28 14.08 19.56
CA LEU A 209 -13.71 15.13 18.70
C LEU A 209 -12.18 15.11 18.74
N ILE A 210 -11.58 14.96 19.92
CA ILE A 210 -10.13 14.89 20.09
C ILE A 210 -9.58 13.63 19.37
N CYS A 211 -10.18 12.46 19.59
CA CYS A 211 -9.77 11.22 18.93
C CYS A 211 -9.85 11.31 17.40
N PHE A 212 -10.93 11.87 16.89
CA PHE A 212 -11.10 12.08 15.45
C PHE A 212 -10.02 13.03 14.89
N TYR A 213 -9.82 14.18 15.53
CA TYR A 213 -8.80 15.15 15.15
C TYR A 213 -7.39 14.55 15.18
N MET A 214 -7.04 13.87 16.27
CA MET A 214 -5.72 13.24 16.44
C MET A 214 -5.47 12.18 15.38
N THR A 215 -6.45 11.35 15.05
CA THR A 215 -6.31 10.32 14.01
C THR A 215 -6.11 10.93 12.63
N VAL A 216 -6.86 11.99 12.31
CA VAL A 216 -6.70 12.71 11.03
C VAL A 216 -5.32 13.40 10.96
N ALA A 217 -4.89 14.07 12.02
CA ALA A 217 -3.59 14.72 12.10
C ALA A 217 -2.43 13.71 11.97
N MET A 218 -2.54 12.57 12.66
CA MET A 218 -1.55 11.50 12.59
C MET A 218 -1.47 10.87 11.19
N SER A 219 -2.61 10.62 10.55
CA SER A 219 -2.66 10.10 9.17
C SER A 219 -1.99 11.06 8.18
N LYS A 220 -2.24 12.36 8.30
CA LYS A 220 -1.60 13.40 7.48
C LYS A 220 -0.08 13.43 7.70
N SER A 221 0.37 13.39 8.95
CA SER A 221 1.80 13.36 9.31
C SER A 221 2.50 12.12 8.76
N ASN A 222 1.90 10.94 8.93
CA ASN A 222 2.44 9.67 8.41
C ASN A 222 2.58 9.69 6.89
N ARG A 223 1.62 10.28 6.18
CA ARG A 223 1.68 10.44 4.72
C ARG A 223 2.83 11.35 4.30
N GLN A 224 2.98 12.50 4.96
CA GLN A 224 4.10 13.42 4.69
C GLN A 224 5.45 12.75 4.95
N ALA A 225 5.60 12.03 6.05
CA ALA A 225 6.81 11.27 6.36
C ALA A 225 7.13 10.21 5.28
N THR A 226 6.10 9.53 4.74
CA THR A 226 6.26 8.55 3.66
C THR A 226 6.72 9.21 2.36
N LEU A 227 6.15 10.36 2.00
CA LEU A 227 6.55 11.11 0.81
C LEU A 227 8.01 11.60 0.91
N LEU A 228 8.39 12.16 2.06
CA LEU A 228 9.78 12.60 2.31
C LEU A 228 10.77 11.43 2.22
N LYS A 229 10.38 10.24 2.72
CA LYS A 229 11.23 9.04 2.61
C LYS A 229 11.41 8.61 1.15
N LEU A 230 10.36 8.66 0.34
CA LEU A 230 10.43 8.36 -1.09
C LEU A 230 11.31 9.35 -1.85
N GLU A 231 11.17 10.65 -1.57
CA GLU A 231 12.04 11.68 -2.16
C GLU A 231 13.52 11.46 -1.82
N LYS A 232 13.82 11.15 -0.55
CA LYS A 232 15.18 10.84 -0.12
C LYS A 232 15.76 9.64 -0.86
N GLN A 233 14.99 8.56 -0.97
CA GLN A 233 15.42 7.36 -1.73
C GLN A 233 15.67 7.67 -3.20
N GLN A 234 14.84 8.51 -3.81
CA GLN A 234 15.03 8.94 -5.20
C GLN A 234 16.29 9.80 -5.37
N GLN A 235 16.60 10.70 -4.42
CA GLN A 235 17.83 11.47 -4.42
C GLN A 235 19.07 10.58 -4.27
N GLU A 236 19.06 9.63 -3.34
CA GLU A 236 20.15 8.66 -3.17
C GLU A 236 20.39 7.84 -4.45
N TYR A 237 19.31 7.41 -5.11
CA TYR A 237 19.42 6.70 -6.40
C TYR A 237 20.05 7.59 -7.48
N ARG A 238 19.65 8.87 -7.58
CA ARG A 238 20.22 9.82 -8.55
C ARG A 238 21.71 10.06 -8.33
N ILE A 239 22.14 10.17 -7.07
CA ILE A 239 23.55 10.33 -6.71
C ILE A 239 24.37 9.11 -7.16
N LYS A 240 23.93 7.88 -6.80
CA LYS A 240 24.59 6.66 -7.24
C LYS A 240 24.68 6.53 -8.75
N TYR A 241 23.61 6.91 -9.45
CA TYR A 241 23.59 6.86 -10.91
C TYR A 241 24.60 7.87 -11.51
N ALA A 242 24.66 9.08 -10.97
CA ALA A 242 25.64 10.08 -11.40
C ALA A 242 27.09 9.62 -11.14
N GLU A 243 27.38 8.99 -10.01
CA GLU A 243 28.69 8.40 -9.70
C GLU A 243 29.05 7.29 -10.72
N THR A 244 28.09 6.42 -11.06
CA THR A 244 28.33 5.38 -12.07
C THR A 244 28.68 5.96 -13.43
N ILE A 245 27.93 6.98 -13.87
CA ILE A 245 28.23 7.67 -15.14
C ILE A 245 29.60 8.34 -15.08
N LYS A 246 29.94 9.00 -13.98
CA LYS A 246 31.25 9.62 -13.80
C LYS A 246 32.37 8.60 -13.94
N ASN A 247 32.25 7.47 -13.26
CA ASN A 247 33.26 6.39 -13.33
C ASN A 247 33.42 5.84 -14.75
N GLN A 248 32.32 5.62 -15.46
CA GLN A 248 32.37 5.19 -16.86
C GLN A 248 33.01 6.24 -17.77
N TYR A 249 32.74 7.51 -17.53
CA TYR A 249 33.37 8.58 -18.28
C TYR A 249 34.89 8.63 -18.04
N GLU A 250 35.34 8.52 -16.77
CA GLU A 250 36.75 8.48 -16.40
C GLU A 250 37.46 7.27 -17.02
N GLU A 251 36.83 6.11 -17.02
CA GLU A 251 37.38 4.90 -17.66
C GLU A 251 37.51 5.07 -19.17
N THR A 252 36.49 5.60 -19.83
CA THR A 252 36.53 5.92 -21.27
C THR A 252 37.62 6.96 -21.59
N ALA A 253 37.80 7.94 -20.71
CA ALA A 253 38.87 8.93 -20.90
C ALA A 253 40.27 8.33 -20.79
N ARG A 254 40.49 7.37 -19.84
CA ARG A 254 41.74 6.62 -19.71
C ARG A 254 41.99 5.78 -20.97
N LEU A 255 41.01 4.97 -21.39
CA LEU A 255 41.13 4.16 -22.60
C LEU A 255 41.51 4.99 -23.83
N ARG A 256 40.89 6.17 -23.99
CA ARG A 256 41.19 7.09 -25.10
C ARG A 256 42.64 7.61 -25.02
N HIS A 257 43.10 7.93 -23.81
CA HIS A 257 44.46 8.37 -23.56
C HIS A 257 45.48 7.30 -23.94
N ASP A 258 45.25 6.05 -23.48
CA ASP A 258 46.13 4.92 -23.74
C ASP A 258 46.16 4.54 -25.23
N MET A 259 45.01 4.58 -25.90
CA MET A 259 44.95 4.42 -27.36
C MET A 259 45.74 5.49 -28.08
N LYS A 260 45.66 6.77 -27.64
CA LYS A 260 46.42 7.86 -28.25
C LYS A 260 47.92 7.62 -28.12
N GLN A 261 48.41 7.22 -26.94
CA GLN A 261 49.81 6.86 -26.72
C GLN A 261 50.27 5.71 -27.61
N ASN A 262 49.47 4.64 -27.72
CA ASN A 262 49.79 3.52 -28.60
C ASN A 262 49.88 3.93 -30.06
N PHE A 263 49.01 4.84 -30.54
CA PHE A 263 49.12 5.37 -31.89
C PHE A 263 50.34 6.27 -32.09
N GLU A 264 50.74 7.09 -31.11
CA GLU A 264 51.95 7.93 -31.16
C GLU A 264 53.20 7.06 -31.30
N VAL A 265 53.30 5.92 -30.53
CA VAL A 265 54.42 4.97 -30.64
C VAL A 265 54.42 4.30 -32.01
N LEU A 266 53.29 3.87 -32.53
CA LEU A 266 53.20 3.28 -33.87
C LEU A 266 53.63 4.26 -34.97
N THR A 267 53.24 5.54 -34.84
CA THR A 267 53.62 6.59 -35.81
C THR A 267 55.13 6.80 -35.79
N MET A 268 55.71 6.89 -34.60
CA MET A 268 57.18 7.06 -34.42
C MET A 268 57.97 5.88 -35.04
N LEU A 269 57.55 4.62 -34.76
CA LEU A 269 58.17 3.46 -35.33
C LEU A 269 58.05 3.41 -36.86
N SER A 270 56.93 3.87 -37.41
CA SER A 270 56.70 3.96 -38.85
C SER A 270 57.62 5.00 -39.53
N ASP A 271 57.78 6.19 -38.91
CA ASP A 271 58.62 7.26 -39.42
C ASP A 271 60.13 6.86 -39.42
N GLU A 272 60.53 6.04 -38.42
CA GLU A 272 61.85 5.46 -38.34
C GLU A 272 62.04 4.23 -39.24
N LYS A 273 61.02 3.79 -40.01
CA LYS A 273 61.00 2.59 -40.86
C LYS A 273 61.29 1.28 -40.16
N LYS A 274 60.98 1.17 -38.84
CA LYS A 274 61.21 -0.03 -38.01
C LYS A 274 60.02 -0.98 -38.06
N TYR A 275 59.77 -1.55 -39.24
CA TYR A 275 58.58 -2.36 -39.50
C TYR A 275 58.48 -3.64 -38.67
N ASP A 276 59.62 -4.26 -38.36
CA ASP A 276 59.67 -5.48 -37.51
C ASP A 276 59.23 -5.16 -36.07
N GLU A 277 59.65 -4.01 -35.52
CA GLU A 277 59.26 -3.53 -34.17
C GLU A 277 57.78 -3.20 -34.11
N ILE A 278 57.18 -2.68 -35.18
CA ILE A 278 55.71 -2.44 -35.28
C ILE A 278 54.96 -3.78 -35.14
N GLY A 279 55.47 -4.85 -35.80
CA GLY A 279 54.85 -6.17 -35.72
C GLY A 279 54.87 -6.74 -34.29
N VAL A 280 55.96 -6.55 -33.57
CA VAL A 280 56.09 -6.98 -32.17
C VAL A 280 55.17 -6.17 -31.25
N PHE A 281 55.12 -4.83 -31.39
CA PHE A 281 54.27 -3.95 -30.60
C PHE A 281 52.76 -4.26 -30.83
N LEU A 282 52.34 -4.46 -32.06
CA LEU A 282 50.98 -4.83 -32.34
C LEU A 282 50.57 -6.22 -31.75
N LYS A 283 51.55 -7.17 -31.72
CA LYS A 283 51.32 -8.46 -31.01
C LYS A 283 51.18 -8.25 -29.49
N GLN A 284 51.97 -7.35 -28.89
CA GLN A 284 51.82 -7.02 -27.47
C GLN A 284 50.45 -6.37 -27.17
N CYS A 285 50.05 -5.35 -27.93
CA CYS A 285 48.74 -4.75 -27.78
C CYS A 285 47.57 -5.76 -27.99
N LYS A 286 47.73 -6.66 -28.94
CA LYS A 286 46.75 -7.74 -29.18
C LYS A 286 46.67 -8.70 -27.99
N ASN A 287 47.82 -9.08 -27.38
CA ASN A 287 47.84 -9.96 -26.21
C ASN A 287 47.27 -9.26 -24.96
N GLU A 288 47.46 -7.96 -24.80
CA GLU A 288 46.81 -7.18 -23.73
C GLU A 288 45.30 -7.13 -23.91
N ILE A 289 44.84 -6.92 -25.13
CA ILE A 289 43.40 -6.96 -25.46
C ILE A 289 42.84 -8.39 -25.31
N SER A 290 43.55 -9.44 -25.75
CA SER A 290 43.10 -10.82 -25.65
C SER A 290 43.12 -11.42 -24.24
N ASN A 291 43.89 -10.82 -23.30
CA ASN A 291 43.76 -11.14 -21.87
C ASN A 291 42.50 -10.53 -21.22
N ILE A 292 41.84 -9.59 -21.89
CA ILE A 292 40.56 -9.02 -21.46
C ILE A 292 39.36 -9.82 -21.99
N ASP A 293 39.55 -10.70 -23.02
CA ASP A 293 38.41 -11.24 -23.76
C ASP A 293 38.38 -12.76 -23.94
N VAL A 294 37.51 -13.37 -23.17
CA VAL A 294 36.45 -14.21 -23.76
C VAL A 294 35.16 -13.39 -23.63
N CYS A 295 34.96 -12.49 -24.55
CA CYS A 295 33.70 -11.74 -24.63
C CYS A 295 32.61 -12.68 -25.15
N ILE A 296 31.75 -13.15 -24.26
CA ILE A 296 30.58 -13.94 -24.64
C ILE A 296 29.59 -13.02 -25.30
N ASP A 297 29.19 -13.39 -26.50
CA ASP A 297 28.15 -12.72 -27.27
C ASP A 297 26.98 -13.69 -27.54
N VAL A 298 25.89 -13.52 -26.84
CA VAL A 298 24.62 -14.25 -26.99
C VAL A 298 23.57 -13.45 -27.78
N GLY A 299 23.98 -12.30 -28.38
CA GLY A 299 23.09 -11.44 -29.17
C GLY A 299 22.24 -10.47 -28.36
N ASN A 300 22.32 -10.45 -27.03
CA ASN A 300 21.63 -9.51 -26.16
C ASN A 300 22.64 -8.74 -25.29
N VAL A 301 22.65 -7.40 -25.44
CA VAL A 301 23.64 -6.52 -24.80
C VAL A 301 23.61 -6.61 -23.27
N PHE A 302 22.44 -6.73 -22.65
CA PHE A 302 22.29 -6.79 -21.21
C PHE A 302 22.79 -8.13 -20.65
N ILE A 303 22.45 -9.23 -21.32
CA ILE A 303 22.91 -10.58 -20.94
C ILE A 303 24.42 -10.69 -21.13
N ASN A 304 24.95 -10.16 -22.23
CA ASN A 304 26.40 -10.10 -22.50
C ASN A 304 27.14 -9.37 -21.36
N ALA A 305 26.62 -8.20 -20.95
CA ALA A 305 27.22 -7.40 -19.88
C ALA A 305 27.27 -8.17 -18.54
N ILE A 306 26.21 -8.86 -18.17
CA ILE A 306 26.15 -9.65 -16.93
C ILE A 306 27.10 -10.85 -17.02
N LEU A 307 27.02 -11.65 -18.08
CA LEU A 307 27.87 -12.82 -18.25
C LEU A 307 29.35 -12.44 -18.18
N ASN A 308 29.77 -11.44 -18.97
CA ASN A 308 31.16 -11.01 -19.01
C ASN A 308 31.66 -10.47 -17.66
N THR A 309 30.82 -9.72 -16.94
CA THR A 309 31.13 -9.26 -15.58
C THR A 309 31.29 -10.43 -14.61
N LYS A 310 30.38 -11.41 -14.62
CA LYS A 310 30.45 -12.57 -13.72
C LYS A 310 31.60 -13.50 -14.04
N ILE A 311 31.95 -13.67 -15.30
CA ILE A 311 33.12 -14.42 -15.74
C ILE A 311 34.41 -13.74 -15.24
N SER A 312 34.51 -12.42 -15.35
CA SER A 312 35.64 -11.66 -14.82
C SER A 312 35.80 -11.85 -13.30
N ILE A 313 34.68 -11.78 -12.56
CA ILE A 313 34.66 -12.03 -11.11
C ILE A 313 35.10 -13.48 -10.79
N ALA A 314 34.56 -14.47 -11.52
CA ALA A 314 34.89 -15.88 -11.34
C ALA A 314 36.40 -16.13 -11.55
N ARG A 315 36.99 -15.54 -12.60
CA ARG A 315 38.45 -15.63 -12.87
C ARG A 315 39.29 -15.04 -11.75
N ASN A 316 38.90 -13.90 -11.19
CA ASN A 316 39.60 -13.28 -10.06
C ASN A 316 39.59 -14.15 -8.80
N HIS A 317 38.74 -15.17 -8.75
CA HIS A 317 38.64 -16.16 -7.68
C HIS A 317 39.18 -17.53 -8.08
N ASP A 318 39.95 -17.62 -9.19
CA ASP A 318 40.51 -18.85 -9.73
C ASP A 318 39.46 -19.92 -10.07
N ILE A 319 38.27 -19.50 -10.46
CA ILE A 319 37.15 -20.38 -10.86
C ILE A 319 37.19 -20.59 -12.36
N ASN A 320 37.26 -21.85 -12.81
CA ASN A 320 37.13 -22.20 -14.21
C ASN A 320 35.67 -22.05 -14.66
N PHE A 321 35.38 -21.04 -15.48
CA PHE A 321 34.04 -20.77 -15.96
C PHE A 321 33.88 -21.23 -17.42
N VAL A 322 32.99 -22.19 -17.62
CA VAL A 322 32.67 -22.73 -18.97
C VAL A 322 31.27 -22.27 -19.35
N PHE A 323 31.17 -21.55 -20.47
CA PHE A 323 29.90 -21.14 -21.03
C PHE A 323 29.63 -21.84 -22.35
N THR A 324 28.39 -22.36 -22.51
CA THR A 324 27.87 -22.88 -23.76
C THR A 324 26.44 -22.33 -23.93
N GLY A 325 26.10 -21.80 -25.10
CA GLY A 325 24.78 -21.20 -25.23
C GLY A 325 24.36 -20.92 -26.67
N SER A 326 23.04 -20.93 -26.91
CA SER A 326 22.43 -20.48 -28.16
C SER A 326 22.14 -18.99 -28.12
N LYS A 327 22.15 -18.33 -29.29
CA LYS A 327 21.88 -16.90 -29.44
C LYS A 327 20.39 -16.51 -29.33
N GLN A 328 19.48 -17.45 -29.09
CA GLN A 328 18.04 -17.18 -29.06
C GLN A 328 17.54 -17.10 -27.61
N LEU A 329 17.57 -15.89 -27.04
CA LEU A 329 17.07 -15.60 -25.66
C LEU A 329 15.93 -14.59 -25.68
N ASP A 330 15.26 -14.39 -26.79
CA ASP A 330 14.13 -13.47 -26.94
C ASP A 330 12.87 -14.02 -26.25
N GLY A 331 11.93 -13.12 -25.88
CA GLY A 331 10.64 -13.50 -25.26
C GLY A 331 10.64 -13.45 -23.73
N VAL A 332 11.71 -12.96 -23.09
CA VAL A 332 11.79 -12.65 -21.67
C VAL A 332 12.29 -11.22 -21.50
N ALA A 333 11.69 -10.43 -20.61
CA ALA A 333 12.11 -9.05 -20.37
C ALA A 333 13.57 -8.99 -19.88
N ASP A 334 14.39 -8.09 -20.45
CA ASP A 334 15.81 -7.96 -20.13
C ASP A 334 16.07 -7.79 -18.63
N ILE A 335 15.26 -7.01 -17.93
CA ILE A 335 15.41 -6.77 -16.49
C ILE A 335 15.19 -8.06 -15.67
N ASP A 336 14.26 -8.91 -16.09
CA ASP A 336 14.00 -10.19 -15.41
C ASP A 336 15.12 -11.19 -15.70
N MET A 337 15.61 -11.24 -16.93
CA MET A 337 16.76 -12.08 -17.31
C MET A 337 18.02 -11.64 -16.57
N CYS A 338 18.26 -10.33 -16.46
CA CYS A 338 19.37 -9.78 -15.70
C CYS A 338 19.31 -10.15 -14.22
N ASN A 339 18.14 -10.01 -13.61
CA ASN A 339 17.92 -10.37 -12.20
C ASN A 339 18.07 -11.88 -11.97
N LEU A 340 17.57 -12.69 -12.90
CA LEU A 340 17.66 -14.14 -12.85
C LEU A 340 19.12 -14.60 -12.92
N LEU A 341 19.83 -14.21 -13.97
CA LEU A 341 21.24 -14.58 -14.18
C LEU A 341 22.16 -14.03 -13.09
N GLY A 342 21.93 -12.79 -12.66
CA GLY A 342 22.66 -12.19 -11.55
C GLY A 342 22.59 -13.06 -10.29
N ASN A 343 21.36 -13.43 -9.86
CA ASN A 343 21.14 -14.25 -8.69
C ASN A 343 21.71 -15.67 -8.81
N ILE A 344 21.56 -16.32 -9.97
CA ILE A 344 22.08 -17.68 -10.17
C ILE A 344 23.62 -17.69 -10.15
N LEU A 345 24.25 -16.76 -10.88
CA LEU A 345 25.71 -16.72 -11.01
C LEU A 345 26.39 -16.24 -9.74
N ASP A 346 25.77 -15.29 -8.99
CA ASP A 346 26.28 -14.87 -7.69
C ASP A 346 26.29 -16.03 -6.70
N ASN A 347 25.22 -16.81 -6.64
CA ASN A 347 25.15 -17.99 -5.81
C ASN A 347 26.23 -19.03 -6.20
N ALA A 348 26.46 -19.25 -7.49
CA ALA A 348 27.46 -20.18 -7.97
C ALA A 348 28.89 -19.73 -7.62
N ILE A 349 29.21 -18.45 -7.84
CA ILE A 349 30.52 -17.87 -7.53
C ILE A 349 30.79 -17.88 -6.03
N GLU A 350 29.83 -17.48 -5.21
CA GLU A 350 29.97 -17.50 -3.75
C GLU A 350 30.26 -18.90 -3.20
N ASN A 351 29.51 -19.89 -3.67
CA ASN A 351 29.71 -21.28 -3.22
C ASN A 351 31.06 -21.84 -3.66
N CYS A 352 31.48 -21.60 -4.91
CA CYS A 352 32.81 -21.99 -5.38
C CYS A 352 33.92 -21.26 -4.66
N SER A 353 33.79 -19.96 -4.36
CA SER A 353 34.80 -19.17 -3.68
C SER A 353 35.04 -19.66 -2.26
N ALA A 354 33.99 -20.14 -1.59
CA ALA A 354 34.08 -20.66 -0.22
C ALA A 354 34.71 -22.07 -0.13
N SER A 355 34.81 -22.79 -1.24
CA SER A 355 35.44 -24.13 -1.27
C SER A 355 36.98 -24.02 -1.22
N PRO A 356 37.66 -24.79 -0.40
CA PRO A 356 39.13 -24.89 -0.38
C PRO A 356 39.69 -25.76 -1.53
N ASP A 357 38.81 -26.39 -2.34
CA ASP A 357 39.22 -27.31 -3.40
C ASP A 357 39.97 -26.58 -4.54
N ALA A 358 41.02 -27.24 -5.05
CA ALA A 358 41.80 -26.73 -6.18
C ALA A 358 41.03 -26.76 -7.51
N HIS A 359 39.93 -27.52 -7.63
CA HIS A 359 39.17 -27.69 -8.86
C HIS A 359 37.83 -26.95 -8.84
N LYS A 360 37.88 -25.62 -8.69
CA LYS A 360 36.68 -24.77 -8.75
C LYS A 360 36.17 -24.62 -10.18
N SER A 361 34.94 -25.03 -10.44
CA SER A 361 34.35 -24.95 -11.77
C SER A 361 32.88 -24.52 -11.73
N ILE A 362 32.51 -23.65 -12.68
CA ILE A 362 31.13 -23.27 -12.98
C ILE A 362 30.85 -23.59 -14.44
N ILE A 363 29.79 -24.32 -14.69
CA ILE A 363 29.30 -24.61 -16.05
C ILE A 363 27.97 -23.88 -16.21
N CYS A 364 27.86 -23.02 -17.21
CA CYS A 364 26.68 -22.27 -17.54
C CYS A 364 26.25 -22.62 -18.98
N ASN A 365 25.06 -23.17 -19.14
CA ASN A 365 24.53 -23.58 -20.44
C ASN A 365 23.15 -22.92 -20.68
N PHE A 366 23.00 -22.27 -21.80
CA PHE A 366 21.72 -21.77 -22.30
C PHE A 366 21.28 -22.59 -23.50
N SER A 367 20.09 -23.13 -23.40
CA SER A 367 19.43 -23.86 -24.49
C SER A 367 17.98 -23.39 -24.60
N GLY A 368 17.41 -23.53 -25.76
CA GLY A 368 16.01 -23.14 -25.96
C GLY A 368 15.52 -23.51 -27.36
N ASP A 369 14.21 -23.46 -27.48
CA ASP A 369 13.48 -23.60 -28.76
C ASP A 369 12.53 -22.40 -28.94
N GLU A 370 11.62 -22.44 -29.88
CA GLU A 370 10.66 -21.38 -30.17
C GLU A 370 9.74 -21.08 -28.96
N TYR A 371 9.54 -22.05 -28.07
CA TYR A 371 8.53 -21.96 -26.99
C TYR A 371 9.12 -21.75 -25.61
N LYS A 372 10.37 -22.13 -25.38
CA LYS A 372 10.99 -22.12 -24.04
C LYS A 372 12.48 -21.82 -24.08
N ILE A 373 12.96 -21.27 -22.98
CA ILE A 373 14.37 -21.07 -22.67
C ILE A 373 14.71 -21.93 -21.45
N MET A 374 15.83 -22.64 -21.52
CA MET A 374 16.38 -23.41 -20.41
C MET A 374 17.75 -22.85 -20.04
N ILE A 375 17.91 -22.49 -18.80
CA ILE A 375 19.14 -21.99 -18.20
C ILE A 375 19.63 -23.03 -17.20
N TYR A 376 20.77 -23.61 -17.47
CA TYR A 376 21.44 -24.59 -16.60
C TYR A 376 22.72 -23.99 -16.07
N VAL A 377 22.85 -23.89 -14.77
CA VAL A 377 24.08 -23.47 -14.12
C VAL A 377 24.44 -24.49 -13.06
N SER A 378 25.67 -25.02 -13.11
CA SER A 378 26.18 -25.92 -12.09
C SER A 378 27.51 -25.42 -11.57
N ASN A 379 27.75 -25.63 -10.28
CA ASN A 379 29.00 -25.28 -9.62
C ASN A 379 29.50 -26.41 -8.73
N THR A 380 30.82 -26.56 -8.60
CA THR A 380 31.44 -27.53 -7.68
C THR A 380 31.04 -27.27 -6.24
N ILE A 381 30.76 -28.34 -5.50
CA ILE A 381 30.48 -28.35 -4.08
C ILE A 381 31.38 -29.37 -3.35
N GLU A 382 31.85 -29.05 -2.16
CA GLU A 382 32.64 -29.97 -1.34
C GLU A 382 31.74 -30.85 -0.46
N LYS A 383 30.64 -30.27 0.05
CA LYS A 383 29.64 -30.92 0.89
C LYS A 383 28.24 -30.70 0.31
N SER A 384 27.35 -31.65 0.56
CA SER A 384 25.98 -31.52 0.12
C SER A 384 25.31 -30.31 0.78
N VAL A 385 24.93 -29.35 -0.04
CA VAL A 385 24.18 -28.14 0.38
C VAL A 385 22.75 -28.50 0.76
N LEU A 386 22.15 -29.47 0.04
CA LEU A 386 20.78 -29.89 0.26
C LEU A 386 20.60 -30.73 1.52
N LEU A 387 21.60 -31.49 1.95
CA LEU A 387 21.58 -32.22 3.23
C LEU A 387 21.65 -31.28 4.43
N GLU A 388 22.47 -30.22 4.33
CA GLU A 388 22.61 -29.23 5.40
C GLU A 388 21.47 -28.23 5.42
N ASN A 389 20.88 -27.91 4.25
CA ASN A 389 19.83 -26.89 4.10
C ASN A 389 18.75 -27.30 3.09
N HIS A 390 17.93 -28.28 3.44
CA HIS A 390 16.86 -28.83 2.59
C HIS A 390 15.89 -27.79 2.03
N SER A 391 15.68 -26.68 2.71
CA SER A 391 14.77 -25.61 2.31
C SER A 391 15.46 -24.45 1.58
N LEU A 392 16.77 -24.56 1.35
CA LEU A 392 17.63 -23.55 0.72
C LEU A 392 17.42 -22.14 1.34
N LYS A 393 17.21 -22.09 2.66
CA LYS A 393 17.11 -20.83 3.40
C LYS A 393 18.48 -20.20 3.50
N THR A 394 18.54 -18.89 3.29
CA THR A 394 19.78 -18.13 3.40
C THR A 394 20.37 -18.21 4.81
N SER A 395 21.67 -18.48 4.89
CA SER A 395 22.44 -18.46 6.14
C SER A 395 22.90 -17.05 6.55
N LYS A 396 22.70 -16.05 5.70
CA LYS A 396 23.15 -14.66 5.94
C LYS A 396 22.14 -13.86 6.76
N SER A 397 22.63 -13.03 7.69
CA SER A 397 21.81 -12.16 8.55
C SER A 397 21.02 -11.13 7.72
N ARG A 398 19.77 -10.84 8.12
CA ARG A 398 18.84 -9.89 7.48
C ARG A 398 19.38 -8.45 7.31
N LEU A 399 20.48 -8.11 7.98
CA LEU A 399 21.07 -6.76 7.99
C LEU A 399 21.90 -6.42 6.74
N GLN A 400 22.25 -7.39 5.88
CA GLN A 400 23.11 -7.16 4.70
C GLN A 400 22.38 -7.26 3.34
N GLY A 401 21.05 -7.28 3.32
CA GLY A 401 20.28 -7.20 2.06
C GLY A 401 20.35 -8.43 1.13
N HIS A 402 21.09 -9.49 1.50
CA HIS A 402 21.25 -10.72 0.72
C HIS A 402 20.47 -11.87 1.37
N GLY A 403 19.54 -12.48 0.66
CA GLY A 403 18.73 -13.58 1.18
C GLY A 403 17.50 -13.88 0.32
N TYR A 404 17.33 -13.10 -0.73
CA TYR A 404 16.18 -13.23 -1.61
C TYR A 404 16.48 -13.95 -2.94
N GLY A 405 17.75 -14.32 -3.21
CA GLY A 405 18.18 -14.84 -4.50
C GLY A 405 17.35 -16.02 -5.00
N ILE A 406 17.23 -17.09 -4.23
CA ILE A 406 16.45 -18.29 -4.61
C ILE A 406 14.96 -17.98 -4.75
N LYS A 407 14.43 -17.13 -3.87
CA LYS A 407 13.04 -16.68 -3.96
C LYS A 407 12.80 -15.88 -5.24
N THR A 408 13.71 -14.98 -5.60
CA THR A 408 13.65 -14.20 -6.84
C THR A 408 13.72 -15.09 -8.06
N ILE A 409 14.63 -16.10 -8.07
CA ILE A 409 14.73 -17.09 -9.16
C ILE A 409 13.39 -17.80 -9.36
N LYS A 410 12.78 -18.33 -8.30
CA LYS A 410 11.47 -19.01 -8.37
C LYS A 410 10.35 -18.06 -8.82
N GLN A 411 10.30 -16.84 -8.30
CA GLN A 411 9.28 -15.85 -8.70
C GLN A 411 9.38 -15.46 -10.18
N ILE A 412 10.60 -15.33 -10.71
CA ILE A 412 10.79 -15.05 -12.14
C ILE A 412 10.39 -16.26 -12.97
N ALA A 413 10.76 -17.48 -12.56
CA ALA A 413 10.34 -18.70 -13.27
C ALA A 413 8.81 -18.81 -13.31
N GLU A 414 8.12 -18.61 -12.19
CA GLU A 414 6.65 -18.61 -12.10
C GLU A 414 6.02 -17.52 -12.98
N LYS A 415 6.60 -16.32 -13.04
CA LYS A 415 6.12 -15.20 -13.88
C LYS A 415 6.04 -15.60 -15.36
N TYR A 416 6.99 -16.43 -15.84
CA TYR A 416 7.04 -16.91 -17.21
C TYR A 416 6.50 -18.35 -17.33
N ASN A 417 5.56 -18.76 -16.48
CA ASN A 417 4.90 -20.07 -16.47
C ASN A 417 5.87 -21.28 -16.45
N GLY A 418 7.10 -21.06 -16.01
CA GLY A 418 8.18 -22.03 -15.97
C GLY A 418 8.42 -22.61 -14.57
N SER A 419 9.57 -23.26 -14.42
CA SER A 419 10.00 -23.86 -13.16
C SER A 419 11.47 -23.56 -12.85
N ALA A 420 11.85 -23.66 -11.60
CA ALA A 420 13.24 -23.58 -11.15
C ALA A 420 13.53 -24.76 -10.21
N ASP A 421 14.40 -25.66 -10.67
CA ASP A 421 14.79 -26.86 -9.97
C ASP A 421 16.22 -26.77 -9.45
N PHE A 422 16.43 -27.24 -8.22
CA PHE A 422 17.72 -27.24 -7.53
C PHE A 422 18.02 -28.67 -7.07
N TYR A 423 19.13 -29.22 -7.52
CA TYR A 423 19.54 -30.58 -7.18
C TYR A 423 21.05 -30.73 -7.18
N GLU A 424 21.53 -31.83 -6.68
CA GLU A 424 22.96 -32.16 -6.66
C GLU A 424 23.21 -33.39 -7.52
N LYS A 425 24.28 -33.34 -8.32
CA LYS A 425 24.72 -34.44 -9.19
C LYS A 425 26.23 -34.32 -9.38
N ASP A 426 26.93 -35.45 -9.24
CA ASP A 426 28.38 -35.58 -9.54
C ASP A 426 29.25 -34.52 -8.85
N ASN A 427 29.05 -34.29 -7.56
CA ASN A 427 29.68 -33.24 -6.74
C ASN A 427 29.45 -31.81 -7.27
N MET A 428 28.40 -31.60 -8.03
CA MET A 428 27.98 -30.29 -8.49
C MET A 428 26.60 -29.95 -7.90
N PHE A 429 26.43 -28.72 -7.45
CA PHE A 429 25.12 -28.14 -7.20
C PHE A 429 24.58 -27.58 -8.51
N VAL A 430 23.35 -27.91 -8.85
CA VAL A 430 22.71 -27.57 -10.12
C VAL A 430 21.48 -26.69 -9.87
N CYS A 431 21.43 -25.58 -10.58
CA CYS A 431 20.24 -24.75 -10.75
C CYS A 431 19.78 -24.84 -12.20
N CYS A 432 18.60 -25.43 -12.43
CA CYS A 432 17.98 -25.53 -13.74
C CYS A 432 16.71 -24.70 -13.77
N VAL A 433 16.65 -23.70 -14.64
CA VAL A 433 15.48 -22.81 -14.78
C VAL A 433 14.92 -22.96 -16.18
N MET A 434 13.63 -23.21 -16.26
CA MET A 434 12.87 -23.25 -17.51
C MET A 434 11.89 -22.06 -17.53
N LEU A 435 11.88 -21.30 -18.62
CA LEU A 435 10.98 -20.17 -18.85
C LEU A 435 10.24 -20.40 -20.16
N TYR A 436 8.93 -20.18 -20.19
CA TYR A 436 8.18 -20.15 -21.43
C TYR A 436 8.19 -18.71 -21.98
N ARG A 437 8.28 -18.62 -23.31
CA ARG A 437 8.32 -17.33 -24.02
C ARG A 437 6.91 -16.75 -24.08
N ASP A 438 6.76 -15.48 -23.70
CA ASP A 438 5.56 -14.70 -23.98
C ASP A 438 5.68 -14.13 -25.41
N PHE A 439 4.78 -14.53 -26.28
CA PHE A 439 4.63 -13.98 -27.63
C PHE A 439 3.46 -13.00 -27.68
#